data_5296738ee4760c8d1d26658f8e4b6e52
#
_entry.id   5296738ee4760c8d1d26658f8e4b6e52
#
_cell.length_a   1.000
_cell.length_b   1.000
_cell.length_c   1.000
_cell.angle_alpha   90.00
_cell.angle_beta   90.00
_cell.angle_gamma   90.00
#
_symmetry.space_group_name_H-M   'P 1'
#
loop_
_entity.id
_entity.type
_entity.pdbx_description
1 polymer ?
#
loop_
_entity_poly.entity_id
_entity_poly.type
_entity_poly.pdbx_seq_one_letter_code
_entity_poly.pdbx_strand_id
1 'polypeptide(L)'
;MVQPERCHPVRPLRRDAEQNRQRILRAAAEVFTTRGLQASLDDVARHAGVGVGTVYRRFPDKESLVEALFEERLGQVAAIADKALAEPDSWTGLTGFLEQACELLSDDRGLREILMFATYGRDRVQAAKTRMQPLVTALVERAQRDGKLRADLRPTDMLFIEFMLTSAAAYAEQVRPQVWRRYLVLLTDALRPARDDTAPLPVPALTPDEMAAVMRSIPHGRS
;
A
#
# COMPACT_ATOMS: atom_id res chain seq x y z
N MET A 1 3.37 56.95 -23.57
CA MET A 1 4.43 56.35 -22.71
C MET A 1 3.72 55.33 -21.81
N VAL A 2 3.64 54.08 -22.27
CA VAL A 2 2.88 52.99 -21.60
C VAL A 2 3.90 52.20 -20.79
N GLN A 3 3.67 52.09 -19.47
CA GLN A 3 4.50 51.27 -18.59
C GLN A 3 4.20 49.79 -18.81
N PRO A 4 5.21 48.90 -18.84
CA PRO A 4 4.96 47.46 -18.94
C PRO A 4 4.51 46.90 -17.58
N GLU A 5 3.41 46.19 -17.61
CA GLU A 5 2.88 45.39 -16.47
C GLU A 5 3.91 44.38 -16.00
N ARG A 6 4.20 44.39 -14.70
CA ARG A 6 5.10 43.41 -14.06
C ARG A 6 4.37 42.11 -13.91
N CYS A 7 4.70 41.16 -14.74
CA CYS A 7 4.29 39.77 -14.59
C CYS A 7 4.86 39.21 -13.26
N HIS A 8 4.01 38.91 -12.29
CA HIS A 8 4.41 38.30 -11.02
C HIS A 8 4.60 36.79 -11.23
N PRO A 9 5.74 36.21 -10.86
CA PRO A 9 5.95 34.77 -10.96
C PRO A 9 5.21 34.04 -9.83
N VAL A 10 4.04 33.50 -10.11
CA VAL A 10 3.22 32.71 -9.17
C VAL A 10 3.75 31.26 -9.00
N ARG A 11 4.84 30.91 -9.68
CA ARG A 11 5.39 29.53 -9.73
C ARG A 11 6.27 29.06 -8.58
N PRO A 12 7.06 29.83 -7.82
CA PRO A 12 7.96 29.32 -6.79
C PRO A 12 7.23 28.76 -5.57
N LEU A 13 6.26 29.48 -5.01
CA LEU A 13 5.60 29.16 -3.74
C LEU A 13 4.83 27.81 -3.72
N ARG A 14 4.23 27.42 -4.84
CA ARG A 14 3.52 26.12 -4.95
C ARG A 14 4.48 24.94 -5.01
N ARG A 15 5.62 25.10 -5.67
CA ARG A 15 6.65 24.08 -5.78
C ARG A 15 7.34 23.85 -4.44
N ASP A 16 7.64 24.91 -3.72
CA ASP A 16 8.24 24.82 -2.38
C ASP A 16 7.29 24.19 -1.36
N ALA A 17 6.00 24.50 -1.45
CA ALA A 17 4.97 23.91 -0.60
C ALA A 17 4.81 22.41 -0.87
N GLU A 18 4.88 21.98 -2.13
CA GLU A 18 4.83 20.55 -2.48
C GLU A 18 6.11 19.81 -2.10
N GLN A 19 7.27 20.42 -2.29
CA GLN A 19 8.54 19.83 -1.83
C GLN A 19 8.56 19.66 -0.31
N ASN A 20 8.07 20.63 0.45
CA ASN A 20 7.93 20.51 1.90
C ASN A 20 6.93 19.43 2.30
N ARG A 21 5.80 19.30 1.58
CA ARG A 21 4.84 18.21 1.82
C ARG A 21 5.51 16.85 1.64
N GLN A 22 6.19 16.64 0.54
CA GLN A 22 6.90 15.40 0.24
C GLN A 22 8.01 15.08 1.25
N ARG A 23 8.69 16.11 1.73
CA ARG A 23 9.72 15.98 2.76
C ARG A 23 9.13 15.54 4.10
N ILE A 24 7.99 16.11 4.50
CA ILE A 24 7.26 15.73 5.72
C ILE A 24 6.74 14.29 5.60
N LEU A 25 6.17 13.89 4.46
CA LEU A 25 5.65 12.53 4.24
C LEU A 25 6.77 11.47 4.27
N ARG A 26 7.93 11.74 3.66
CA ARG A 26 9.09 10.85 3.76
C ARG A 26 9.57 10.69 5.20
N ALA A 27 9.71 11.79 5.92
CA ALA A 27 10.09 11.76 7.32
C ALA A 27 9.05 11.01 8.19
N ALA A 28 7.76 11.18 7.90
CA ALA A 28 6.69 10.45 8.56
C ALA A 28 6.79 8.94 8.32
N ALA A 29 7.05 8.52 7.07
CA ALA A 29 7.26 7.11 6.74
C ALA A 29 8.41 6.51 7.57
N GLU A 30 9.58 7.17 7.61
CA GLU A 30 10.77 6.70 8.33
C GLU A 30 10.53 6.65 9.85
N VAL A 31 9.89 7.69 10.41
CA VAL A 31 9.57 7.75 11.84
C VAL A 31 8.55 6.68 12.23
N PHE A 32 7.50 6.50 11.43
CA PHE A 32 6.47 5.49 11.73
C PHE A 32 6.98 4.06 11.48
N THR A 33 7.89 3.85 10.54
CA THR A 33 8.56 2.55 10.36
C THR A 33 9.38 2.17 11.60
N THR A 34 10.12 3.12 12.18
CA THR A 34 11.02 2.85 13.31
C THR A 34 10.33 2.87 14.67
N ARG A 35 9.36 3.76 14.89
CA ARG A 35 8.71 4.00 16.18
C ARG A 35 7.23 3.61 16.22
N GLY A 36 6.69 3.13 15.10
CA GLY A 36 5.27 2.85 14.96
C GLY A 36 4.40 4.11 14.99
N LEU A 37 3.09 3.90 14.95
CA LEU A 37 2.11 5.01 14.99
C LEU A 37 2.04 5.73 16.35
N GLN A 38 2.87 5.41 17.35
CA GLN A 38 2.93 6.16 18.59
C GLN A 38 3.73 7.46 18.48
N ALA A 39 4.58 7.60 17.46
CA ALA A 39 5.35 8.82 17.21
C ALA A 39 4.44 10.04 17.00
N SER A 40 4.92 11.21 17.47
CA SER A 40 4.19 12.49 17.40
C SER A 40 4.50 13.26 16.10
N LEU A 41 3.67 14.27 15.78
CA LEU A 41 3.97 15.22 14.70
C LEU A 41 5.27 16.00 14.95
N ASP A 42 5.62 16.23 16.21
CA ASP A 42 6.86 16.92 16.61
C ASP A 42 8.10 16.05 16.31
N ASP A 43 7.98 14.72 16.47
CA ASP A 43 9.03 13.79 16.08
C ASP A 43 9.25 13.81 14.57
N VAL A 44 8.15 13.85 13.81
CA VAL A 44 8.19 13.97 12.34
C VAL A 44 8.80 15.30 11.93
N ALA A 45 8.42 16.42 12.56
CA ALA A 45 8.99 17.75 12.27
C ALA A 45 10.50 17.78 12.49
N ARG A 46 10.95 17.21 13.64
CA ARG A 46 12.37 17.10 13.99
C ARG A 46 13.13 16.26 12.97
N HIS A 47 12.59 15.11 12.58
CA HIS A 47 13.20 14.21 11.61
C HIS A 47 13.24 14.84 10.19
N ALA A 48 12.16 15.52 9.79
CA ALA A 48 12.09 16.24 8.53
C ALA A 48 13.01 17.47 8.47
N GLY A 49 13.53 17.96 9.60
CA GLY A 49 14.28 19.20 9.69
C GLY A 49 13.46 20.43 9.28
N VAL A 50 12.17 20.45 9.66
CA VAL A 50 11.24 21.57 9.43
C VAL A 50 10.69 22.07 10.77
N GLY A 51 10.24 23.33 10.80
CA GLY A 51 9.59 23.86 11.99
C GLY A 51 8.29 23.12 12.31
N VAL A 52 8.03 22.83 13.58
CA VAL A 52 6.81 22.18 14.07
C VAL A 52 5.55 22.90 13.52
N GLY A 53 5.51 24.23 13.57
CA GLY A 53 4.40 25.01 13.00
C GLY A 53 4.20 24.81 11.48
N THR A 54 5.24 24.39 10.75
CA THR A 54 5.13 24.09 9.32
C THR A 54 4.39 22.76 9.12
N VAL A 55 4.67 21.78 9.99
CA VAL A 55 3.97 20.48 9.95
C VAL A 55 2.51 20.67 10.32
N TYR A 56 2.19 21.33 11.45
CA TYR A 56 0.81 21.56 11.91
C TYR A 56 -0.03 22.39 10.92
N ARG A 57 0.59 23.35 10.23
CA ARG A 57 -0.11 24.11 9.20
C ARG A 57 -0.49 23.24 7.99
N ARG A 58 0.28 22.21 7.68
CA ARG A 58 0.05 21.32 6.53
C ARG A 58 -0.81 20.12 6.91
N PHE A 59 -0.61 19.60 8.12
CA PHE A 59 -1.31 18.46 8.70
C PHE A 59 -1.77 18.87 10.10
N PRO A 60 -3.04 19.30 10.24
CA PRO A 60 -3.57 19.84 11.51
C PRO A 60 -3.47 18.87 12.67
N ASP A 61 -3.53 17.58 12.36
CA ASP A 61 -3.45 16.48 13.30
C ASP A 61 -2.68 15.30 12.71
N LYS A 62 -2.41 14.32 13.53
CA LYS A 62 -1.70 13.10 13.16
C LYS A 62 -2.51 12.26 12.16
N GLU A 63 -3.83 12.26 12.28
CA GLU A 63 -4.73 11.52 11.40
C GLU A 63 -4.58 12.00 9.96
N SER A 64 -4.60 13.31 9.72
CA SER A 64 -4.41 13.89 8.40
C SER A 64 -3.03 13.60 7.79
N LEU A 65 -1.97 13.49 8.61
CA LEU A 65 -0.65 13.09 8.15
C LEU A 65 -0.62 11.60 7.76
N VAL A 66 -1.19 10.74 8.61
CA VAL A 66 -1.29 9.29 8.36
C VAL A 66 -2.11 9.01 7.10
N GLU A 67 -3.25 9.70 6.93
CA GLU A 67 -4.07 9.62 5.71
C GLU A 67 -3.29 9.98 4.44
N ALA A 68 -2.57 11.09 4.49
CA ALA A 68 -1.81 11.56 3.33
C ALA A 68 -0.65 10.61 2.98
N LEU A 69 0.00 10.04 4.00
CA LEU A 69 1.05 9.02 3.80
C LEU A 69 0.45 7.75 3.18
N PHE A 70 -0.69 7.30 3.69
CA PHE A 70 -1.38 6.14 3.16
C PHE A 70 -1.83 6.33 1.70
N GLU A 71 -2.40 7.50 1.38
CA GLU A 71 -2.80 7.84 0.02
C GLU A 71 -1.61 7.80 -0.95
N GLU A 72 -0.45 8.32 -0.53
CA GLU A 72 0.78 8.28 -1.33
C GLU A 72 1.27 6.84 -1.56
N ARG A 73 1.25 6.00 -0.51
CA ARG A 73 1.67 4.60 -0.60
C ARG A 73 0.73 3.77 -1.48
N LEU A 74 -0.57 3.94 -1.34
CA LEU A 74 -1.52 3.29 -2.25
C LEU A 74 -1.37 3.77 -3.69
N GLY A 75 -0.99 5.03 -3.90
CA GLY A 75 -0.60 5.53 -5.22
C GLY A 75 0.60 4.78 -5.81
N GLN A 76 1.60 4.44 -4.97
CA GLN A 76 2.75 3.64 -5.39
C GLN A 76 2.34 2.21 -5.76
N VAL A 77 1.49 1.57 -4.94
CA VAL A 77 0.96 0.23 -5.25
C VAL A 77 0.13 0.25 -6.54
N ALA A 78 -0.69 1.29 -6.77
CA ALA A 78 -1.44 1.46 -8.02
C ALA A 78 -0.50 1.57 -9.23
N ALA A 79 0.58 2.33 -9.12
CA ALA A 79 1.58 2.45 -10.19
C ALA A 79 2.31 1.11 -10.48
N ILE A 80 2.52 0.28 -9.46
CA ILE A 80 3.05 -1.08 -9.62
C ILE A 80 2.02 -1.94 -10.38
N ALA A 81 0.73 -1.85 -10.02
CA ALA A 81 -0.33 -2.59 -10.71
C ALA A 81 -0.48 -2.18 -12.18
N ASP A 82 -0.41 -0.88 -12.50
CA ASP A 82 -0.44 -0.38 -13.87
C ASP A 82 0.72 -0.92 -14.72
N LYS A 83 1.95 -0.95 -14.17
CA LYS A 83 3.11 -1.55 -14.83
C LYS A 83 2.91 -3.05 -15.04
N ALA A 84 2.38 -3.75 -14.06
CA ALA A 84 2.10 -5.18 -14.13
C ALA A 84 1.03 -5.51 -15.20
N LEU A 85 0.04 -4.64 -15.37
CA LEU A 85 -0.96 -4.76 -16.43
C LEU A 85 -0.38 -4.50 -17.84
N ALA A 86 0.67 -3.70 -17.94
CA ALA A 86 1.38 -3.45 -19.19
C ALA A 86 2.39 -4.56 -19.56
N GLU A 87 2.73 -5.46 -18.63
CA GLU A 87 3.63 -6.58 -18.86
C GLU A 87 3.02 -7.55 -19.89
N PRO A 88 3.72 -7.91 -21.01
CA PRO A 88 3.17 -8.79 -22.04
C PRO A 88 2.70 -10.14 -21.51
N ASP A 89 3.47 -10.75 -20.60
CA ASP A 89 3.13 -12.01 -19.95
C ASP A 89 2.31 -11.77 -18.68
N SER A 90 1.04 -12.21 -18.67
CA SER A 90 0.12 -11.96 -17.56
C SER A 90 0.56 -12.62 -16.24
N TRP A 91 1.27 -13.74 -16.31
CA TRP A 91 1.82 -14.38 -15.12
C TRP A 91 2.97 -13.60 -14.52
N THR A 92 3.90 -13.18 -15.36
CA THR A 92 5.02 -12.29 -14.94
C THR A 92 4.49 -10.99 -14.37
N GLY A 93 3.45 -10.41 -15.00
CA GLY A 93 2.77 -9.22 -14.48
C GLY A 93 2.18 -9.46 -13.09
N LEU A 94 1.37 -10.51 -12.90
CA LEU A 94 0.73 -10.82 -11.63
C LEU A 94 1.74 -11.11 -10.51
N THR A 95 2.74 -11.95 -10.78
CA THR A 95 3.77 -12.31 -9.78
C THR A 95 4.70 -11.15 -9.47
N GLY A 96 5.04 -10.35 -10.47
CA GLY A 96 5.81 -9.12 -10.29
C GLY A 96 5.06 -8.06 -9.48
N PHE A 97 3.73 -7.95 -9.65
CA PHE A 97 2.89 -7.12 -8.80
C PHE A 97 2.97 -7.57 -7.34
N LEU A 98 2.73 -8.87 -7.07
CA LEU A 98 2.81 -9.43 -5.72
C LEU A 98 4.18 -9.20 -5.08
N GLU A 99 5.26 -9.42 -5.83
CA GLU A 99 6.61 -9.23 -5.32
C GLU A 99 6.88 -7.78 -4.93
N GLN A 100 6.60 -6.83 -5.84
CA GLN A 100 6.87 -5.42 -5.61
C GLN A 100 5.94 -4.82 -4.55
N ALA A 101 4.67 -5.23 -4.51
CA ALA A 101 3.73 -4.80 -3.47
C ALA A 101 4.17 -5.32 -2.08
N CYS A 102 4.55 -6.60 -1.98
CA CYS A 102 5.06 -7.18 -0.75
C CYS A 102 6.38 -6.53 -0.30
N GLU A 103 7.28 -6.20 -1.21
CA GLU A 103 8.53 -5.49 -0.89
C GLU A 103 8.21 -4.11 -0.27
N LEU A 104 7.36 -3.33 -0.94
CA LEU A 104 6.94 -2.02 -0.43
C LEU A 104 6.28 -2.11 0.95
N LEU A 105 5.44 -3.11 1.18
CA LEU A 105 4.72 -3.32 2.44
C LEU A 105 5.62 -3.92 3.54
N SER A 106 6.61 -4.73 3.18
CA SER A 106 7.54 -5.34 4.14
C SER A 106 8.50 -4.33 4.72
N ASP A 107 8.92 -3.36 3.93
CA ASP A 107 9.85 -2.31 4.35
C ASP A 107 9.18 -1.18 5.14
N ASP A 108 7.84 -1.11 5.15
CA ASP A 108 7.09 -0.04 5.81
C ASP A 108 6.17 -0.58 6.92
N ARG A 109 6.71 -0.67 8.14
CA ARG A 109 5.96 -1.10 9.33
C ARG A 109 4.72 -0.22 9.57
N GLY A 110 4.86 1.10 9.40
CA GLY A 110 3.76 2.04 9.60
C GLY A 110 2.62 1.79 8.63
N LEU A 111 2.94 1.52 7.36
CA LEU A 111 1.94 1.18 6.34
C LEU A 111 1.25 -0.15 6.67
N ARG A 112 1.99 -1.18 7.11
CA ARG A 112 1.39 -2.44 7.55
C ARG A 112 0.41 -2.22 8.70
N GLU A 113 0.81 -1.45 9.72
CA GLU A 113 -0.06 -1.13 10.86
C GLU A 113 -1.33 -0.40 10.39
N ILE A 114 -1.22 0.55 9.46
CA ILE A 114 -2.36 1.28 8.91
C ILE A 114 -3.27 0.36 8.08
N LEU A 115 -2.72 -0.49 7.24
CA LEU A 115 -3.50 -1.42 6.41
C LEU A 115 -4.24 -2.46 7.25
N MET A 116 -3.59 -2.93 8.33
CA MET A 116 -4.12 -3.96 9.22
C MET A 116 -5.07 -3.40 10.28
N PHE A 117 -4.78 -2.20 10.80
CA PHE A 117 -5.42 -1.71 12.02
C PHE A 117 -6.08 -0.34 11.83
N ALA A 118 -6.33 0.12 10.57
CA ALA A 118 -6.75 1.48 10.26
C ALA A 118 -7.97 1.94 11.06
N THR A 119 -7.70 2.59 12.20
CA THR A 119 -8.64 3.46 12.91
C THR A 119 -8.66 4.84 12.27
N TYR A 120 -7.62 5.17 11.51
CA TYR A 120 -7.37 6.48 10.94
C TYR A 120 -7.88 6.57 9.49
N GLY A 121 -8.48 7.69 9.14
CA GLY A 121 -8.71 8.09 7.75
C GLY A 121 -9.71 7.25 6.97
N ARG A 122 -10.85 6.91 7.55
CA ARG A 122 -11.82 5.98 6.94
C ARG A 122 -12.18 6.33 5.50
N ASP A 123 -12.43 7.59 5.19
CA ASP A 123 -12.97 7.98 3.87
C ASP A 123 -11.89 7.97 2.79
N ARG A 124 -10.71 8.52 3.07
CA ARG A 124 -9.59 8.57 2.11
C ARG A 124 -8.96 7.21 1.88
N VAL A 125 -8.77 6.45 2.97
CA VAL A 125 -8.30 5.06 2.90
C VAL A 125 -9.28 4.21 2.11
N GLN A 126 -10.58 4.36 2.34
CA GLN A 126 -11.61 3.65 1.59
C GLN A 126 -11.62 4.06 0.11
N ALA A 127 -11.52 5.34 -0.20
CA ALA A 127 -11.43 5.83 -1.58
C ALA A 127 -10.18 5.27 -2.30
N ALA A 128 -9.04 5.17 -1.61
CA ALA A 128 -7.83 4.62 -2.17
C ALA A 128 -7.94 3.09 -2.40
N LYS A 129 -8.54 2.34 -1.46
CA LYS A 129 -8.87 0.92 -1.63
C LYS A 129 -9.82 0.70 -2.82
N THR A 130 -10.83 1.55 -2.96
CA THR A 130 -11.77 1.49 -4.09
C THR A 130 -11.08 1.69 -5.43
N ARG A 131 -10.04 2.54 -5.49
CA ARG A 131 -9.22 2.72 -6.72
C ARG A 131 -8.33 1.52 -7.02
N MET A 132 -7.85 0.81 -6.00
CA MET A 132 -7.01 -0.38 -6.18
C MET A 132 -7.78 -1.60 -6.67
N GLN A 133 -9.01 -1.76 -6.22
CA GLN A 133 -9.85 -2.93 -6.51
C GLN A 133 -9.94 -3.26 -8.01
N PRO A 134 -10.23 -2.32 -8.93
CA PRO A 134 -10.31 -2.62 -10.35
C PRO A 134 -8.96 -3.05 -10.95
N LEU A 135 -7.84 -2.53 -10.47
CA LEU A 135 -6.50 -2.90 -10.94
C LEU A 135 -6.16 -4.35 -10.56
N VAL A 136 -6.39 -4.71 -9.30
CA VAL A 136 -6.19 -6.09 -8.81
C VAL A 136 -7.13 -7.05 -9.53
N THR A 137 -8.39 -6.66 -9.73
CA THR A 137 -9.36 -7.45 -10.50
C THR A 137 -8.87 -7.70 -11.92
N ALA A 138 -8.40 -6.65 -12.61
CA ALA A 138 -7.89 -6.77 -13.97
C ALA A 138 -6.66 -7.69 -14.08
N LEU A 139 -5.73 -7.65 -13.10
CA LEU A 139 -4.58 -8.54 -13.05
C LEU A 139 -5.01 -10.02 -12.92
N VAL A 140 -5.92 -10.30 -11.98
CA VAL A 140 -6.44 -11.65 -11.73
C VAL A 140 -7.18 -12.17 -12.97
N GLU A 141 -8.15 -11.42 -13.47
CA GLU A 141 -8.96 -11.83 -14.61
C GLU A 141 -8.13 -12.03 -15.88
N ARG A 142 -7.11 -11.20 -16.10
CA ARG A 142 -6.19 -11.35 -17.23
C ARG A 142 -5.41 -12.66 -17.13
N ALA A 143 -4.83 -12.96 -15.97
CA ALA A 143 -4.07 -14.19 -15.76
C ALA A 143 -4.96 -15.44 -15.86
N GLN A 144 -6.24 -15.35 -15.44
CA GLN A 144 -7.23 -16.43 -15.59
C GLN A 144 -7.62 -16.63 -17.05
N ARG A 145 -7.91 -15.55 -17.81
CA ARG A 145 -8.23 -15.64 -19.24
C ARG A 145 -7.10 -16.25 -20.06
N ASP A 146 -5.84 -15.98 -19.68
CA ASP A 146 -4.66 -16.54 -20.34
C ASP A 146 -4.37 -17.98 -19.87
N GLY A 147 -5.21 -18.57 -19.02
CA GLY A 147 -5.04 -19.92 -18.50
C GLY A 147 -3.81 -20.10 -17.61
N LYS A 148 -3.30 -19.02 -16.99
CA LYS A 148 -2.08 -19.04 -16.19
C LYS A 148 -2.34 -19.00 -14.68
N LEU A 149 -3.58 -18.68 -14.29
CA LEU A 149 -4.05 -18.62 -12.91
C LEU A 149 -5.26 -19.52 -12.73
N ARG A 150 -5.35 -20.19 -11.58
CA ARG A 150 -6.48 -21.05 -11.23
C ARG A 150 -7.80 -20.27 -11.26
N ALA A 151 -8.87 -20.88 -11.77
CA ALA A 151 -10.14 -20.19 -12.04
C ALA A 151 -10.98 -19.89 -10.79
N ASP A 152 -10.72 -20.58 -9.69
CA ASP A 152 -11.42 -20.44 -8.42
C ASP A 152 -10.85 -19.32 -7.50
N LEU A 153 -9.68 -18.75 -7.85
CA LEU A 153 -9.13 -17.57 -7.17
C LEU A 153 -9.98 -16.33 -7.44
N ARG A 154 -10.13 -15.49 -6.43
CA ARG A 154 -10.84 -14.21 -6.51
C ARG A 154 -9.90 -13.04 -6.19
N PRO A 155 -10.18 -11.83 -6.70
CA PRO A 155 -9.36 -10.64 -6.39
C PRO A 155 -9.21 -10.37 -4.89
N THR A 156 -10.19 -10.73 -4.07
CA THR A 156 -10.16 -10.60 -2.60
C THR A 156 -9.11 -11.50 -1.95
N ASP A 157 -8.76 -12.64 -2.55
CA ASP A 157 -7.74 -13.55 -2.04
C ASP A 157 -6.34 -12.92 -2.09
N MET A 158 -6.11 -12.00 -3.05
CA MET A 158 -4.82 -11.34 -3.23
C MET A 158 -4.41 -10.57 -1.97
N LEU A 159 -5.36 -9.92 -1.30
CA LEU A 159 -5.08 -9.20 -0.06
C LEU A 159 -4.62 -10.14 1.06
N PHE A 160 -5.22 -11.33 1.18
CA PHE A 160 -4.78 -12.33 2.16
C PHE A 160 -3.42 -12.92 1.83
N ILE A 161 -3.12 -13.12 0.55
CA ILE A 161 -1.80 -13.58 0.10
C ILE A 161 -0.73 -12.54 0.50
N GLU A 162 -0.96 -11.28 0.20
CA GLU A 162 -0.07 -10.19 0.61
C GLU A 162 0.07 -10.11 2.15
N PHE A 163 -1.03 -10.26 2.87
CA PHE A 163 -1.04 -10.28 4.32
C PHE A 163 -0.20 -11.43 4.89
N MET A 164 -0.35 -12.64 4.37
CA MET A 164 0.45 -13.79 4.79
C MET A 164 1.95 -13.56 4.54
N LEU A 165 2.31 -13.04 3.37
CA LEU A 165 3.70 -12.76 3.00
C LEU A 165 4.32 -11.66 3.87
N THR A 166 3.63 -10.56 4.08
CA THR A 166 4.12 -9.45 4.91
C THR A 166 4.18 -9.82 6.38
N SER A 167 3.27 -10.69 6.86
CA SER A 167 3.36 -11.26 8.21
C SER A 167 4.60 -12.13 8.36
N ALA A 168 4.91 -12.99 7.38
CA ALA A 168 6.12 -13.80 7.41
C ALA A 168 7.39 -12.93 7.44
N ALA A 169 7.41 -11.83 6.67
CA ALA A 169 8.51 -10.85 6.71
C ALA A 169 8.66 -10.23 8.11
N ALA A 170 7.56 -9.80 8.72
CA ALA A 170 7.56 -9.17 10.04
C ALA A 170 8.05 -10.12 11.15
N TYR A 171 7.59 -11.38 11.15
CA TYR A 171 8.04 -12.38 12.12
C TYR A 171 9.52 -12.71 12.02
N ALA A 172 10.08 -12.68 10.80
CA ALA A 172 11.47 -13.02 10.56
C ALA A 172 12.39 -11.80 10.43
N GLU A 173 11.91 -10.59 10.68
CA GLU A 173 12.59 -9.32 10.41
C GLU A 173 14.01 -9.29 10.97
N GLN A 174 14.20 -9.73 12.21
CA GLN A 174 15.51 -9.69 12.89
C GLN A 174 16.48 -10.80 12.45
N VAL A 175 15.97 -11.89 11.85
CA VAL A 175 16.78 -13.06 11.50
C VAL A 175 16.98 -13.14 9.99
N ARG A 176 15.91 -13.01 9.23
CA ARG A 176 15.93 -13.09 7.78
C ARG A 176 14.77 -12.31 7.16
N PRO A 177 14.86 -10.99 7.03
CA PRO A 177 13.77 -10.14 6.53
C PRO A 177 13.27 -10.55 5.13
N GLN A 178 14.13 -11.15 4.30
CA GLN A 178 13.79 -11.58 2.95
C GLN A 178 13.12 -12.97 2.86
N VAL A 179 12.81 -13.61 3.99
CA VAL A 179 12.24 -14.98 4.00
C VAL A 179 10.88 -15.05 3.28
N TRP A 180 10.12 -13.97 3.24
CA TRP A 180 8.85 -13.89 2.53
C TRP A 180 8.96 -14.21 1.03
N ARG A 181 10.12 -13.93 0.39
CA ARG A 181 10.36 -14.28 -1.02
C ARG A 181 10.30 -15.78 -1.28
N ARG A 182 10.72 -16.59 -0.30
CA ARG A 182 10.59 -18.06 -0.38
C ARG A 182 9.10 -18.46 -0.38
N TYR A 183 8.31 -17.86 0.49
CA TYR A 183 6.87 -18.13 0.57
C TYR A 183 6.11 -17.57 -0.63
N LEU A 184 6.55 -16.45 -1.19
CA LEU A 184 6.01 -15.95 -2.45
C LEU A 184 6.10 -16.99 -3.56
N VAL A 185 7.28 -17.62 -3.75
CA VAL A 185 7.46 -18.68 -4.75
C VAL A 185 6.52 -19.86 -4.49
N LEU A 186 6.46 -20.33 -3.24
CA LEU A 186 5.60 -21.47 -2.87
C LEU A 186 4.11 -21.15 -3.11
N LEU A 187 3.66 -19.95 -2.75
CA LEU A 187 2.27 -19.53 -2.96
C LEU A 187 1.98 -19.34 -4.45
N THR A 188 2.85 -18.68 -5.20
CA THR A 188 2.64 -18.47 -6.64
C THR A 188 2.60 -19.78 -7.41
N ASP A 189 3.39 -20.78 -7.03
CA ASP A 189 3.29 -22.13 -7.61
C ASP A 189 1.93 -22.78 -7.34
N ALA A 190 1.37 -22.58 -6.13
CA ALA A 190 0.03 -23.06 -5.77
C ALA A 190 -1.10 -22.32 -6.48
N LEU A 191 -0.85 -21.11 -6.99
CA LEU A 191 -1.82 -20.32 -7.75
C LEU A 191 -1.90 -20.71 -9.24
N ARG A 192 -0.99 -21.55 -9.74
CA ARG A 192 -1.05 -22.07 -11.12
C ARG A 192 -2.36 -22.80 -11.39
N PRO A 193 -2.79 -22.88 -12.65
CA PRO A 193 -3.97 -23.66 -13.03
C PRO A 193 -3.91 -25.06 -12.46
N ALA A 194 -5.09 -25.62 -12.16
CA ALA A 194 -5.20 -26.96 -11.64
C ALA A 194 -4.45 -27.97 -12.50
N ARG A 195 -3.56 -28.74 -11.89
CA ARG A 195 -3.09 -30.04 -12.42
C ARG A 195 -4.15 -31.07 -12.08
N ASP A 196 -4.17 -32.20 -12.76
CA ASP A 196 -5.25 -33.24 -12.69
C ASP A 196 -5.69 -33.65 -11.28
N ASP A 197 -4.87 -33.39 -10.25
CA ASP A 197 -5.12 -33.71 -8.83
C ASP A 197 -5.31 -32.53 -7.89
N THR A 198 -5.61 -31.34 -8.41
CA THR A 198 -5.75 -30.15 -7.54
C THR A 198 -7.09 -30.16 -6.84
N ALA A 199 -7.10 -30.27 -5.50
CA ALA A 199 -8.32 -30.15 -4.71
C ALA A 199 -8.99 -28.78 -4.88
N PRO A 200 -10.32 -28.73 -5.02
CA PRO A 200 -11.04 -27.46 -5.04
C PRO A 200 -10.90 -26.75 -3.67
N LEU A 201 -10.99 -25.44 -3.67
CA LEU A 201 -10.98 -24.67 -2.42
C LEU A 201 -12.26 -25.03 -1.62
N PRO A 202 -12.13 -25.43 -0.34
CA PRO A 202 -13.24 -26.01 0.44
C PRO A 202 -14.29 -24.97 0.85
N VAL A 203 -13.93 -23.69 0.82
CA VAL A 203 -14.81 -22.56 1.14
C VAL A 203 -14.70 -21.49 0.05
N PRO A 204 -15.80 -20.77 -0.25
CA PRO A 204 -15.75 -19.69 -1.22
C PRO A 204 -14.86 -18.54 -0.71
N ALA A 205 -14.30 -17.77 -1.65
CA ALA A 205 -13.62 -16.52 -1.33
C ALA A 205 -14.60 -15.52 -0.70
N LEU A 206 -14.06 -14.60 0.11
CA LEU A 206 -14.86 -13.51 0.64
C LEU A 206 -15.35 -12.58 -0.49
N THR A 207 -16.59 -12.17 -0.38
CA THR A 207 -17.11 -11.06 -1.17
C THR A 207 -16.43 -9.74 -0.76
N PRO A 208 -16.48 -8.70 -1.60
CA PRO A 208 -15.96 -7.37 -1.22
C PRO A 208 -16.56 -6.83 0.08
N ASP A 209 -17.87 -7.07 0.33
CA ASP A 209 -18.55 -6.61 1.54
C ASP A 209 -18.10 -7.39 2.79
N GLU A 210 -17.94 -8.70 2.68
CA GLU A 210 -17.40 -9.55 3.74
C GLU A 210 -15.94 -9.18 4.04
N MET A 211 -15.13 -8.93 3.01
CA MET A 211 -13.76 -8.44 3.18
C MET A 211 -13.74 -7.11 3.94
N ALA A 212 -14.60 -6.16 3.56
CA ALA A 212 -14.73 -4.89 4.27
C ALA A 212 -15.17 -5.09 5.73
N ALA A 213 -16.04 -6.07 6.01
CA ALA A 213 -16.44 -6.43 7.38
C ALA A 213 -15.27 -7.00 8.20
N VAL A 214 -14.49 -7.93 7.62
CA VAL A 214 -13.27 -8.48 8.25
C VAL A 214 -12.30 -7.37 8.60
N MET A 215 -12.00 -6.48 7.67
CA MET A 215 -11.07 -5.37 7.91
C MET A 215 -11.53 -4.41 9.02
N ARG A 216 -12.84 -4.29 9.25
CA ARG A 216 -13.40 -3.51 10.38
C ARG A 216 -13.34 -4.26 11.72
N SER A 217 -13.32 -5.59 11.69
CA SER A 217 -13.37 -6.43 12.90
C SER A 217 -12.01 -6.74 13.50
N ILE A 218 -10.92 -6.45 12.79
CA ILE A 218 -9.57 -6.71 13.30
C ILE A 218 -9.37 -5.88 14.57
N PRO A 219 -9.09 -6.51 15.73
CA PRO A 219 -8.92 -5.79 16.98
C PRO A 219 -7.72 -4.85 16.89
N HIS A 220 -7.94 -3.61 17.28
CA HIS A 220 -6.88 -2.63 17.44
C HIS A 220 -5.92 -3.15 18.50
N GLY A 221 -4.66 -3.36 18.15
CA GLY A 221 -3.64 -3.85 19.08
C GLY A 221 -3.74 -3.09 20.39
N ARG A 222 -3.91 -3.83 21.48
CA ARG A 222 -3.87 -3.26 22.83
C ARG A 222 -2.51 -2.63 23.03
N SER A 223 -2.53 -1.38 23.48
CA SER A 223 -1.41 -0.57 23.96
C SER A 223 -0.51 -1.34 24.90
#